data_7ec6b7a79b3e0a25f59a059c910f5291
#
_entry.id   7ec6b7a79b3e0a25f59a059c910f5291
#
_cell.length_a   1.000
_cell.length_b   1.000
_cell.length_c   1.000
_cell.angle_alpha   90.00
_cell.angle_beta   90.00
_cell.angle_gamma   90.00
#
_symmetry.space_group_name_H-M   'P 1'
#
loop_
_entity.id
_entity.type
_entity.pdbx_description
1 polymer ?
#
loop_
_entity_poly.entity_id
_entity_poly.type
_entity_poly.pdbx_seq_one_letter_code
_entity_poly.pdbx_strand_id
1 'polypeptide(L)'
;MSAGDDVTQILKEWSAGDSSALEKLMPLVYEELRRLARTYLARERGDHTLQATALVHEAYLRLADQTRLTWKDRAHFYGIAARMMRQILVDHARVHNAAKRGGLQTKLTLEEARELPAEGEVDLVELDGALQTFAKDYPRKSEVVELKFFGGLDAKEISEVLRVSEKTVLRDWNFAKLWLCRALSENAA
;
A
#
# COMPACT_ATOMS: atom_id res chain seq x y z
N MET A 1 14.29 5.08 -24.80
CA MET A 1 13.50 5.55 -23.63
C MET A 1 13.08 4.30 -22.86
N SER A 2 13.23 4.29 -21.56
CA SER A 2 12.83 3.16 -20.72
C SER A 2 11.33 3.28 -20.41
N ALA A 3 10.62 2.14 -20.24
CA ALA A 3 9.21 2.14 -19.85
C ALA A 3 8.94 2.94 -18.55
N GLY A 4 9.95 3.11 -17.71
CA GLY A 4 9.89 3.96 -16.52
C GLY A 4 9.87 5.46 -16.83
N ASP A 5 10.57 5.89 -17.88
CA ASP A 5 10.60 7.28 -18.31
C ASP A 5 9.26 7.70 -18.91
N ASP A 6 8.60 6.79 -19.64
CA ASP A 6 7.29 7.01 -20.24
C ASP A 6 6.21 7.20 -19.17
N VAL A 7 6.21 6.37 -18.12
CA VAL A 7 5.28 6.50 -16.98
C VAL A 7 5.47 7.85 -16.27
N THR A 8 6.71 8.24 -15.99
CA THR A 8 7.01 9.51 -15.31
C THR A 8 6.57 10.71 -16.14
N GLN A 9 6.73 10.65 -17.47
CA GLN A 9 6.30 11.72 -18.36
C GLN A 9 4.77 11.86 -18.38
N ILE A 10 4.03 10.76 -18.49
CA ILE A 10 2.56 10.77 -18.47
C ILE A 10 2.03 11.29 -17.11
N LEU A 11 2.69 10.94 -16.00
CA LEU A 11 2.34 11.46 -14.68
C LEU A 11 2.51 12.98 -14.57
N LYS A 12 3.52 13.54 -15.23
CA LYS A 12 3.69 15.01 -15.31
C LYS A 12 2.59 15.67 -16.13
N GLU A 13 2.20 15.07 -17.25
CA GLU A 13 1.09 15.54 -18.09
C GLU A 13 -0.23 15.53 -17.30
N TRP A 14 -0.49 14.47 -16.55
CA TRP A 14 -1.64 14.40 -15.66
C TRP A 14 -1.60 15.50 -14.57
N SER A 15 -0.44 15.73 -13.95
CA SER A 15 -0.26 16.83 -12.97
C SER A 15 -0.47 18.22 -13.59
N ALA A 16 -0.25 18.35 -14.89
CA ALA A 16 -0.49 19.60 -15.65
C ALA A 16 -1.95 19.77 -16.10
N GLY A 17 -2.82 18.80 -15.80
CA GLY A 17 -4.27 18.86 -16.08
C GLY A 17 -4.73 18.07 -17.31
N ASP A 18 -3.86 17.26 -17.94
CA ASP A 18 -4.29 16.37 -19.03
C ASP A 18 -5.13 15.22 -18.43
N SER A 19 -6.44 15.31 -18.57
CA SER A 19 -7.38 14.29 -18.11
C SER A 19 -7.24 12.95 -18.86
N SER A 20 -6.66 12.94 -20.08
CA SER A 20 -6.43 11.72 -20.86
C SER A 20 -5.18 10.95 -20.40
N ALA A 21 -4.34 11.57 -19.57
CA ALA A 21 -3.09 10.97 -19.12
C ALA A 21 -3.32 9.68 -18.32
N LEU A 22 -4.38 9.62 -17.51
CA LEU A 22 -4.71 8.41 -16.75
C LEU A 22 -5.07 7.22 -17.66
N GLU A 23 -5.78 7.46 -18.76
CA GLU A 23 -6.10 6.42 -19.74
C GLU A 23 -4.85 5.90 -20.44
N LYS A 24 -3.88 6.78 -20.73
CA LYS A 24 -2.58 6.42 -21.31
C LYS A 24 -1.69 5.67 -20.30
N LEU A 25 -1.80 6.02 -19.01
CA LEU A 25 -1.02 5.42 -17.94
C LEU A 25 -1.43 3.98 -17.64
N MET A 26 -2.74 3.71 -17.60
CA MET A 26 -3.27 2.42 -17.16
C MET A 26 -2.70 1.21 -17.90
N PRO A 27 -2.60 1.16 -19.23
CA PRO A 27 -1.99 0.02 -19.92
C PRO A 27 -0.55 -0.26 -19.50
N LEU A 28 0.19 0.78 -19.10
CA LEU A 28 1.60 0.66 -18.71
C LEU A 28 1.80 0.16 -17.28
N VAL A 29 0.83 0.44 -16.38
CA VAL A 29 0.95 0.13 -14.95
C VAL A 29 0.03 -1.00 -14.50
N TYR A 30 -0.93 -1.43 -15.32
CA TYR A 30 -1.99 -2.36 -14.95
C TYR A 30 -1.46 -3.70 -14.41
N GLU A 31 -0.51 -4.32 -15.09
CA GLU A 31 0.01 -5.62 -14.66
C GLU A 31 0.77 -5.52 -13.33
N GLU A 32 1.47 -4.42 -13.10
CA GLU A 32 2.16 -4.15 -11.84
C GLU A 32 1.15 -3.92 -10.69
N LEU A 33 0.12 -3.09 -10.93
CA LEU A 33 -0.95 -2.90 -9.96
C LEU A 33 -1.70 -4.20 -9.65
N ARG A 34 -1.91 -5.04 -10.68
CA ARG A 34 -2.53 -6.35 -10.52
C ARG A 34 -1.64 -7.31 -9.73
N ARG A 35 -0.33 -7.25 -9.92
CA ARG A 35 0.63 -8.02 -9.13
C ARG A 35 0.58 -7.61 -7.65
N LEU A 36 0.57 -6.32 -7.36
CA LEU A 36 0.39 -5.78 -6.00
C LEU A 36 -0.93 -6.25 -5.39
N ALA A 37 -2.03 -6.11 -6.12
CA ALA A 37 -3.35 -6.56 -5.66
C ALA A 37 -3.37 -8.06 -5.33
N ARG A 38 -2.75 -8.90 -6.16
CA ARG A 38 -2.63 -10.34 -5.89
C ARG A 38 -1.82 -10.62 -4.63
N THR A 39 -0.73 -9.89 -4.40
CA THR A 39 0.10 -10.03 -3.19
C THR A 39 -0.71 -9.71 -1.93
N TYR A 40 -1.56 -8.68 -1.98
CA TYR A 40 -2.46 -8.37 -0.85
C TYR A 40 -3.47 -9.48 -0.61
N LEU A 41 -4.16 -9.91 -1.66
CA LEU A 41 -5.22 -10.91 -1.56
C LEU A 41 -4.69 -12.31 -1.20
N ALA A 42 -3.47 -12.66 -1.62
CA ALA A 42 -2.82 -13.92 -1.25
C ALA A 42 -2.47 -14.01 0.25
N ARG A 43 -2.33 -12.85 0.91
CA ARG A 43 -2.07 -12.75 2.36
C ARG A 43 -3.35 -12.83 3.19
N GLU A 44 -4.50 -12.70 2.56
CA GLU A 44 -5.80 -12.85 3.19
C GLU A 44 -6.28 -14.30 3.12
N ARG A 45 -6.92 -14.80 4.17
CA ARG A 45 -7.47 -16.17 4.15
C ARG A 45 -8.63 -16.30 3.16
N GLY A 46 -8.60 -17.38 2.40
CA GLY A 46 -9.42 -17.94 1.33
C GLY A 46 -10.94 -17.66 1.21
N ASP A 47 -11.54 -16.75 1.93
CA ASP A 47 -12.99 -16.46 1.87
C ASP A 47 -13.29 -15.11 1.18
N HIS A 48 -12.35 -14.66 0.28
CA HIS A 48 -12.50 -13.40 -0.42
C HIS A 48 -13.48 -13.48 -1.57
N THR A 49 -14.47 -12.60 -1.53
CA THR A 49 -15.30 -12.24 -2.67
C THR A 49 -14.63 -11.23 -3.61
N LEU A 50 -13.58 -10.52 -3.14
CA LEU A 50 -12.89 -9.49 -3.91
C LEU A 50 -11.76 -10.10 -4.75
N GLN A 51 -11.81 -9.87 -6.07
CA GLN A 51 -10.76 -10.31 -7.00
C GLN A 51 -9.71 -9.20 -7.21
N ALA A 52 -8.47 -9.60 -7.56
CA ALA A 52 -7.39 -8.64 -7.83
C ALA A 52 -7.75 -7.61 -8.90
N THR A 53 -8.49 -8.01 -9.92
CA THR A 53 -9.00 -7.12 -10.98
C THR A 53 -9.99 -6.10 -10.44
N ALA A 54 -10.88 -6.49 -9.52
CA ALA A 54 -11.84 -5.59 -8.89
C ALA A 54 -11.12 -4.57 -7.99
N LEU A 55 -10.12 -5.01 -7.23
CA LEU A 55 -9.30 -4.12 -6.39
C LEU A 55 -8.54 -3.08 -7.23
N VAL A 56 -7.96 -3.48 -8.36
CA VAL A 56 -7.28 -2.54 -9.28
C VAL A 56 -8.28 -1.56 -9.87
N HIS A 57 -9.47 -2.03 -10.26
CA HIS A 57 -10.51 -1.18 -10.85
C HIS A 57 -11.04 -0.13 -9.85
N GLU A 58 -11.28 -0.54 -8.61
CA GLU A 58 -11.68 0.37 -7.53
C GLU A 58 -10.58 1.41 -7.25
N ALA A 59 -9.32 0.99 -7.20
CA ALA A 59 -8.18 1.90 -7.04
C ALA A 59 -8.07 2.88 -8.23
N TYR A 60 -8.31 2.42 -9.46
CA TYR A 60 -8.35 3.29 -10.64
C TYR A 60 -9.43 4.39 -10.52
N LEU A 61 -10.64 4.03 -10.11
CA LEU A 61 -11.72 5.00 -9.92
C LEU A 61 -11.35 6.05 -8.87
N ARG A 62 -10.79 5.61 -7.74
CA ARG A 62 -10.31 6.53 -6.70
C ARG A 62 -9.14 7.41 -7.15
N LEU A 63 -8.25 6.88 -8.01
CA LEU A 63 -7.17 7.67 -8.62
C LEU A 63 -7.73 8.71 -9.60
N ALA A 64 -8.72 8.36 -10.40
CA ALA A 64 -9.35 9.27 -11.36
C ALA A 64 -9.99 10.49 -10.69
N ASP A 65 -10.55 10.30 -9.49
CA ASP A 65 -11.13 11.38 -8.68
C ASP A 65 -10.08 12.32 -8.06
N GLN A 66 -8.80 11.94 -8.07
CA GLN A 66 -7.70 12.73 -7.47
C GLN A 66 -7.18 13.83 -8.42
N THR A 67 -7.99 14.82 -8.71
CA THR A 67 -7.64 15.92 -9.63
C THR A 67 -6.57 16.90 -9.10
N ARG A 68 -6.17 16.80 -7.83
CA ARG A 68 -5.25 17.74 -7.16
C ARG A 68 -3.88 17.17 -6.80
N LEU A 69 -3.60 15.92 -7.16
CA LEU A 69 -2.32 15.30 -6.84
C LEU A 69 -1.23 15.75 -7.81
N THR A 70 -0.13 16.24 -7.27
CA THR A 70 1.09 16.46 -8.04
C THR A 70 1.93 15.19 -8.02
N TRP A 71 2.00 14.50 -9.15
CA TRP A 71 2.77 13.28 -9.32
C TRP A 71 4.25 13.63 -9.46
N LYS A 72 5.11 13.03 -8.63
CA LYS A 72 6.55 13.26 -8.67
C LYS A 72 7.24 12.34 -9.69
N ASP A 73 6.99 11.06 -9.55
CA ASP A 73 7.60 10.00 -10.36
C ASP A 73 6.78 8.69 -10.26
N ARG A 74 7.26 7.65 -10.97
CA ARG A 74 6.65 6.32 -10.97
C ARG A 74 6.51 5.71 -9.57
N ALA A 75 7.55 5.81 -8.74
CA ALA A 75 7.53 5.19 -7.43
C ALA A 75 6.53 5.88 -6.48
N HIS A 76 6.40 7.21 -6.57
CA HIS A 76 5.38 7.98 -5.87
C HIS A 76 3.96 7.53 -6.28
N PHE A 77 3.74 7.29 -7.58
CA PHE A 77 2.47 6.75 -8.09
C PHE A 77 2.12 5.40 -7.47
N TYR A 78 3.06 4.43 -7.49
CA TYR A 78 2.81 3.11 -6.90
C TYR A 78 2.60 3.16 -5.39
N GLY A 79 3.29 4.05 -4.67
CA GLY A 79 3.07 4.25 -3.25
C GLY A 79 1.65 4.73 -2.93
N ILE A 80 1.13 5.69 -3.72
CA ILE A 80 -0.25 6.18 -3.56
C ILE A 80 -1.26 5.09 -3.94
N ALA A 81 -1.05 4.39 -5.06
CA ALA A 81 -1.90 3.29 -5.49
C ALA A 81 -1.97 2.17 -4.44
N ALA A 82 -0.82 1.81 -3.85
CA ALA A 82 -0.73 0.83 -2.78
C ALA A 82 -1.53 1.25 -1.54
N ARG A 83 -1.42 2.50 -1.13
CA ARG A 83 -2.20 3.07 -0.02
C ARG A 83 -3.70 3.02 -0.31
N MET A 84 -4.12 3.37 -1.52
CA MET A 84 -5.52 3.28 -1.93
C MET A 84 -6.04 1.84 -1.91
N MET A 85 -5.28 0.89 -2.43
CA MET A 85 -5.64 -0.53 -2.38
C MET A 85 -5.80 -1.02 -0.94
N ARG A 86 -4.88 -0.65 -0.04
CA ARG A 86 -5.00 -0.97 1.39
C ARG A 86 -6.29 -0.40 1.98
N GLN A 87 -6.60 0.85 1.71
CA GLN A 87 -7.82 1.50 2.19
C GLN A 87 -9.08 0.77 1.69
N ILE A 88 -9.12 0.38 0.41
CA ILE A 88 -10.24 -0.38 -0.16
C ILE A 88 -10.41 -1.71 0.58
N LEU A 89 -9.32 -2.42 0.85
CA LEU A 89 -9.35 -3.69 1.57
C LEU A 89 -9.82 -3.51 3.02
N VAL A 90 -9.35 -2.46 3.70
CA VAL A 90 -9.82 -2.11 5.06
C VAL A 90 -11.31 -1.79 5.08
N ASP A 91 -11.78 -0.98 4.13
CA ASP A 91 -13.20 -0.62 4.00
C ASP A 91 -14.04 -1.88 3.76
N HIS A 92 -13.57 -2.77 2.88
CA HIS A 92 -14.22 -4.05 2.59
C HIS A 92 -14.25 -4.97 3.81
N ALA A 93 -13.14 -5.07 4.54
CA ALA A 93 -13.06 -5.85 5.78
C ALA A 93 -14.01 -5.31 6.85
N ARG A 94 -14.10 -4.00 7.02
CA ARG A 94 -15.04 -3.37 7.96
C ARG A 94 -16.50 -3.67 7.63
N VAL A 95 -16.88 -3.57 6.37
CA VAL A 95 -18.24 -3.89 5.90
C VAL A 95 -18.55 -5.38 6.14
N HIS A 96 -17.61 -6.25 5.81
CA HIS A 96 -17.76 -7.69 5.98
C HIS A 96 -17.88 -8.09 7.47
N ASN A 97 -17.03 -7.52 8.33
CA ASN A 97 -17.08 -7.74 9.77
C ASN A 97 -18.36 -7.19 10.41
N ALA A 98 -18.88 -6.07 9.90
CA ALA A 98 -20.17 -5.53 10.36
C ALA A 98 -21.35 -6.44 9.95
N ALA A 99 -21.32 -7.05 8.77
CA ALA A 99 -22.34 -7.98 8.29
C ALA A 99 -22.28 -9.34 9.01
N LYS A 100 -21.08 -9.79 9.38
CA LYS A 100 -20.85 -11.02 10.16
C LYS A 100 -20.67 -10.72 11.66
N ARG A 101 -21.64 -10.14 12.36
CA ARG A 101 -21.61 -10.06 13.83
C ARG A 101 -21.56 -11.45 14.49
N GLY A 102 -20.52 -12.22 14.20
CA GLY A 102 -20.33 -13.63 14.59
C GLY A 102 -18.97 -14.19 14.18
N GLY A 103 -17.96 -13.35 13.99
CA GLY A 103 -16.56 -13.76 14.07
C GLY A 103 -15.98 -14.50 12.88
N LEU A 104 -15.55 -13.79 11.88
CA LEU A 104 -14.39 -14.15 11.06
C LEU A 104 -13.66 -12.84 10.74
N GLN A 105 -12.59 -12.59 11.47
CA GLN A 105 -11.68 -11.46 11.21
C GLN A 105 -10.91 -11.73 9.91
N THR A 106 -10.82 -10.74 9.05
CA THR A 106 -9.95 -10.79 7.88
C THR A 106 -8.52 -10.59 8.36
N LYS A 107 -7.71 -11.64 8.32
CA LYS A 107 -6.36 -11.65 8.86
C LYS A 107 -5.33 -11.65 7.75
N LEU A 108 -4.34 -10.78 7.84
CA LEU A 108 -3.16 -10.76 6.97
C LEU A 108 -2.02 -11.53 7.60
N THR A 109 -1.32 -12.34 6.81
CA THR A 109 -0.11 -13.00 7.26
C THR A 109 1.11 -12.12 6.94
N LEU A 110 1.81 -11.66 7.96
CA LEU A 110 3.05 -10.87 7.84
C LEU A 110 4.28 -11.71 7.46
N GLU A 111 4.08 -12.90 6.89
CA GLU A 111 5.12 -13.92 6.66
C GLU A 111 6.23 -13.51 5.69
N GLU A 112 6.00 -12.56 4.80
CA GLU A 112 7.05 -12.04 3.89
C GLU A 112 7.92 -10.93 4.50
N ALA A 113 7.58 -10.43 5.66
CA ALA A 113 8.56 -9.76 6.50
C ALA A 113 9.44 -10.81 7.20
N ARG A 114 10.14 -11.62 6.41
CA ARG A 114 10.94 -12.81 6.81
C ARG A 114 11.97 -12.61 7.92
N GLU A 115 11.89 -11.51 8.66
CA GLU A 115 12.71 -11.16 9.82
C GLU A 115 11.88 -10.67 11.02
N LEU A 116 10.54 -10.83 11.00
CA LEU A 116 9.73 -10.57 12.18
C LEU A 116 9.36 -11.90 12.82
N PRO A 117 9.72 -12.13 14.08
CA PRO A 117 9.13 -13.22 14.86
C PRO A 117 7.70 -12.80 15.23
N ALA A 118 6.76 -13.04 14.35
CA ALA A 118 5.35 -12.93 14.67
C ALA A 118 4.66 -14.17 14.09
N GLU A 119 4.64 -15.23 14.88
CA GLU A 119 3.62 -16.27 14.80
C GLU A 119 2.28 -15.61 15.19
N GLY A 120 1.60 -14.98 14.23
CA GLY A 120 0.30 -14.36 14.49
C GLY A 120 -0.30 -13.79 13.21
N GLU A 121 -1.51 -14.20 12.94
CA GLU A 121 -2.35 -13.58 11.93
C GLU A 121 -2.74 -12.18 12.40
N VAL A 122 -2.35 -11.14 11.64
CA VAL A 122 -2.67 -9.74 11.96
C VAL A 122 -3.96 -9.34 11.27
N ASP A 123 -4.91 -8.80 12.04
CA ASP A 123 -6.12 -8.21 11.47
C ASP A 123 -5.76 -6.95 10.68
N LEU A 124 -6.24 -6.85 9.43
CA LEU A 124 -6.00 -5.71 8.54
C LEU A 124 -6.51 -4.40 9.14
N VAL A 125 -7.64 -4.44 9.86
CA VAL A 125 -8.23 -3.26 10.51
C VAL A 125 -7.38 -2.80 11.69
N GLU A 126 -6.84 -3.74 12.47
CA GLU A 126 -5.91 -3.44 13.58
C GLU A 126 -4.58 -2.87 13.05
N LEU A 127 -4.04 -3.47 11.98
CA LEU A 127 -2.83 -2.95 11.33
C LEU A 127 -3.05 -1.54 10.79
N ASP A 128 -4.20 -1.26 10.16
CA ASP A 128 -4.54 0.08 9.68
C ASP A 128 -4.60 1.09 10.83
N GLY A 129 -5.24 0.74 11.94
CA GLY A 129 -5.31 1.57 13.14
C GLY A 129 -3.93 1.86 13.74
N ALA A 130 -3.07 0.84 13.84
CA ALA A 130 -1.69 0.99 14.30
C ALA A 130 -0.87 1.88 13.36
N LEU A 131 -1.01 1.72 12.03
CA LEU A 131 -0.34 2.57 11.04
C LEU A 131 -0.80 4.02 11.09
N GLN A 132 -2.09 4.27 11.29
CA GLN A 132 -2.62 5.63 11.44
C GLN A 132 -2.07 6.31 12.69
N THR A 133 -1.95 5.58 13.79
CA THR A 133 -1.33 6.09 15.02
C THR A 133 0.16 6.33 14.82
N PHE A 134 0.87 5.39 14.22
CA PHE A 134 2.29 5.50 13.90
C PHE A 134 2.61 6.71 12.99
N ALA A 135 1.74 6.98 12.01
CA ALA A 135 1.93 8.08 11.06
C ALA A 135 1.86 9.48 11.73
N LYS A 136 1.13 9.62 12.85
CA LYS A 136 1.06 10.89 13.58
C LYS A 136 2.40 11.28 14.18
N ASP A 137 3.11 10.28 14.77
CA ASP A 137 4.37 10.52 15.47
C ASP A 137 5.58 10.38 14.53
N TYR A 138 5.48 9.51 13.53
CA TYR A 138 6.58 9.14 12.64
C TYR A 138 6.21 9.17 11.16
N PRO A 139 5.80 10.32 10.58
CA PRO A 139 5.22 10.39 9.23
C PRO A 139 6.13 9.82 8.16
N ARG A 140 7.44 10.16 8.16
CA ARG A 140 8.39 9.60 7.16
C ARG A 140 8.56 8.10 7.28
N LYS A 141 8.62 7.57 8.52
CA LYS A 141 8.75 6.12 8.72
C LYS A 141 7.48 5.37 8.30
N SER A 142 6.31 5.98 8.49
CA SER A 142 5.06 5.46 7.98
C SER A 142 5.05 5.43 6.45
N GLU A 143 5.59 6.46 5.77
CA GLU A 143 5.76 6.43 4.32
C GLU A 143 6.70 5.30 3.87
N VAL A 144 7.78 5.03 4.60
CA VAL A 144 8.64 3.87 4.32
C VAL A 144 7.86 2.56 4.41
N VAL A 145 6.97 2.41 5.40
CA VAL A 145 6.12 1.21 5.50
C VAL A 145 5.16 1.12 4.31
N GLU A 146 4.50 2.22 3.95
CA GLU A 146 3.56 2.25 2.82
C GLU A 146 4.26 1.87 1.51
N LEU A 147 5.42 2.44 1.24
CA LEU A 147 6.17 2.18 0.00
C LEU A 147 6.77 0.77 -0.03
N LYS A 148 7.33 0.29 1.09
CA LYS A 148 8.02 -0.99 1.14
C LYS A 148 7.06 -2.17 1.28
N PHE A 149 6.18 -2.13 2.27
CA PHE A 149 5.29 -3.25 2.59
C PHE A 149 4.10 -3.32 1.66
N PHE A 150 3.46 -2.17 1.41
CA PHE A 150 2.28 -2.11 0.56
C PHE A 150 2.63 -1.83 -0.91
N GLY A 151 3.63 -0.98 -1.19
CA GLY A 151 4.07 -0.63 -2.54
C GLY A 151 5.00 -1.65 -3.19
N GLY A 152 5.62 -2.55 -2.38
CA GLY A 152 6.57 -3.54 -2.87
C GLY A 152 7.88 -2.93 -3.40
N LEU A 153 8.17 -1.65 -3.07
CA LEU A 153 9.38 -0.96 -3.51
C LEU A 153 10.59 -1.45 -2.70
N ASP A 154 11.74 -1.47 -3.36
CA ASP A 154 13.01 -1.75 -2.69
C ASP A 154 13.57 -0.50 -1.98
N ALA A 155 14.65 -0.67 -1.19
CA ALA A 155 15.24 0.41 -0.40
C ALA A 155 15.81 1.52 -1.28
N LYS A 156 16.29 1.20 -2.49
CA LYS A 156 16.84 2.15 -3.43
C LYS A 156 15.73 3.01 -4.04
N GLU A 157 14.66 2.40 -4.53
CA GLU A 157 13.49 3.10 -5.05
C GLU A 157 12.88 4.04 -4.00
N ILE A 158 12.74 3.56 -2.75
CA ILE A 158 12.22 4.37 -1.64
C ILE A 158 13.16 5.53 -1.33
N SER A 159 14.48 5.32 -1.37
CA SER A 159 15.48 6.36 -1.11
C SER A 159 15.36 7.52 -2.11
N GLU A 160 15.10 7.21 -3.37
CA GLU A 160 14.87 8.19 -4.44
C GLU A 160 13.57 8.98 -4.22
N VAL A 161 12.47 8.29 -3.89
CA VAL A 161 11.16 8.92 -3.62
C VAL A 161 11.21 9.86 -2.43
N LEU A 162 11.78 9.40 -1.31
CA LEU A 162 11.81 10.15 -0.05
C LEU A 162 13.01 11.11 0.04
N ARG A 163 13.93 11.07 -0.92
CA ARG A 163 15.18 11.86 -0.96
C ARG A 163 16.02 11.68 0.29
N VAL A 164 16.19 10.45 0.72
CA VAL A 164 17.03 10.04 1.84
C VAL A 164 17.99 8.95 1.40
N SER A 165 18.98 8.60 2.22
CA SER A 165 19.88 7.47 1.91
C SER A 165 19.16 6.12 2.09
N GLU A 166 19.57 5.08 1.35
CA GLU A 166 19.09 3.71 1.55
C GLU A 166 19.30 3.24 2.99
N LYS A 167 20.43 3.62 3.62
CA LYS A 167 20.71 3.33 5.04
C LYS A 167 19.63 3.95 5.96
N THR A 168 19.13 5.14 5.62
CA THR A 168 18.03 5.79 6.36
C THR A 168 16.74 5.01 6.18
N VAL A 169 16.43 4.58 4.94
CA VAL A 169 15.25 3.75 4.64
C VAL A 169 15.28 2.46 5.48
N LEU A 170 16.39 1.74 5.47
CA LEU A 170 16.54 0.48 6.22
C LEU A 170 16.40 0.68 7.74
N ARG A 171 16.98 1.76 8.29
CA ARG A 171 16.82 2.12 9.69
C ARG A 171 15.37 2.45 10.04
N ASP A 172 14.71 3.26 9.21
CA ASP A 172 13.32 3.68 9.41
C ASP A 172 12.37 2.48 9.29
N TRP A 173 12.63 1.57 8.36
CA TRP A 173 11.92 0.31 8.23
C TRP A 173 12.06 -0.59 9.47
N ASN A 174 13.28 -0.79 9.96
CA ASN A 174 13.53 -1.62 11.15
C ASN A 174 12.85 -1.03 12.40
N PHE A 175 12.90 0.28 12.57
CA PHE A 175 12.18 0.96 13.64
C PHE A 175 10.66 0.75 13.53
N ALA A 176 10.10 0.96 12.34
CA ALA A 176 8.67 0.80 12.10
C ALA A 176 8.19 -0.63 12.39
N LYS A 177 8.95 -1.64 11.94
CA LYS A 177 8.65 -3.04 12.24
C LYS A 177 8.53 -3.30 13.74
N LEU A 178 9.53 -2.89 14.51
CA LEU A 178 9.54 -3.11 15.97
C LEU A 178 8.38 -2.40 16.66
N TRP A 179 8.09 -1.17 16.25
CA TRP A 179 6.99 -0.40 16.80
C TRP A 179 5.63 -1.04 16.51
N LEU A 180 5.39 -1.42 15.25
CA LEU A 180 4.14 -2.07 14.82
C LEU A 180 3.94 -3.42 15.49
N CYS A 181 4.98 -4.25 15.59
CA CYS A 181 4.91 -5.51 16.32
C CYS A 181 4.47 -5.32 17.76
N ARG A 182 5.06 -4.34 18.45
CA ARG A 182 4.70 -4.04 19.83
C ARG A 182 3.26 -3.57 19.94
N ALA A 183 2.85 -2.60 19.11
CA ALA A 183 1.49 -2.05 19.15
C ALA A 183 0.42 -3.11 18.87
N LEU A 184 0.68 -4.05 17.94
CA LEU A 184 -0.25 -5.14 17.62
C LEU A 184 -0.29 -6.21 18.71
N SER A 185 0.83 -6.47 19.41
CA SER A 185 0.87 -7.42 20.53
C SER A 185 0.14 -6.88 21.76
N GLU A 186 0.21 -5.58 22.04
CA GLU A 186 -0.48 -4.93 23.15
C GLU A 186 -2.02 -4.90 22.95
N ASN A 187 -2.48 -4.89 21.70
CA ASN A 187 -3.92 -4.93 21.38
C ASN A 187 -4.51 -6.35 21.39
N ALA A 188 -3.66 -7.37 21.33
CA ALA A 188 -4.09 -8.78 21.33
C ALA A 188 -4.22 -9.39 22.75
N ALA A 189 -3.83 -8.66 23.81
CA ALA A 189 -3.87 -9.05 25.20
C ALA A 189 -5.10 -8.49 25.90
#